data_79622c9989815c577c40b7a6f26ac106
#
_entry.id   79622c9989815c577c40b7a6f26ac106
#
_cell.length_a   1.000
_cell.length_b   1.000
_cell.length_c   1.000
_cell.angle_alpha   90.00
_cell.angle_beta   90.00
_cell.angle_gamma   90.00
#
_symmetry.space_group_name_H-M   'P 1'
#
loop_
_entity.id
_entity.type
_entity.pdbx_description
1 polymer ?
#
loop_
_entity_poly.entity_id
_entity_poly.type
_entity_poly.pdbx_seq_one_letter_code
_entity_poly.pdbx_strand_id
1 'polypeptide(L)'
;EVIIMQSKYHHLIPQTYLSAWGNSSGTLKIEWLENGKIENRNTDSVAGINHYHSIIAGMPFCTKDDTDHFFACLCNYSVTYDGEILSDTLEMNKYYGVFNEWSIKRDDGTAVRKRSLKAEIDSIKIQDIEDNWSAQYENKWPSVRSMIEQTVDAGLSSVPQFEFRYLMEFFTALDWRSILSNSEFVDVLNWICNDIMGLDKID
;
A
#
# COMPACT_ATOMS: atom_id res chain seq x y z
N GLU A 1 -3.08 -17.12 -18.65
CA GLU A 1 -3.31 -16.01 -17.69
C GLU A 1 -2.95 -16.53 -16.30
N VAL A 2 -1.82 -16.08 -15.76
CA VAL A 2 -1.41 -16.45 -14.40
C VAL A 2 -2.18 -15.51 -13.49
N ILE A 3 -3.20 -16.02 -12.80
CA ILE A 3 -3.86 -15.27 -11.72
C ILE A 3 -2.83 -15.19 -10.59
N ILE A 4 -2.12 -14.08 -10.50
CA ILE A 4 -1.32 -13.75 -9.34
C ILE A 4 -2.34 -13.45 -8.22
N MET A 5 -2.47 -14.39 -7.28
CA MET A 5 -3.23 -14.11 -6.06
C MET A 5 -2.47 -13.05 -5.25
N GLN A 6 -2.89 -11.81 -5.37
CA GLN A 6 -2.33 -10.71 -4.59
C GLN A 6 -2.61 -10.91 -3.11
N SER A 7 -1.59 -10.74 -2.28
CA SER A 7 -1.74 -10.83 -0.83
C SER A 7 -2.57 -9.67 -0.32
N LYS A 8 -3.66 -9.96 0.37
CA LYS A 8 -4.50 -8.92 1.01
C LYS A 8 -3.90 -8.40 2.31
N TYR A 9 -3.01 -9.16 2.91
CA TYR A 9 -2.40 -8.88 4.21
C TYR A 9 -1.03 -8.25 3.99
N HIS A 10 -0.94 -6.94 4.26
CA HIS A 10 0.27 -6.15 4.09
C HIS A 10 1.06 -6.15 5.39
N HIS A 11 2.29 -6.63 5.34
CA HIS A 11 3.17 -6.70 6.49
C HIS A 11 3.79 -5.32 6.78
N LEU A 12 3.55 -4.77 7.97
CA LEU A 12 4.23 -3.57 8.48
C LEU A 12 5.71 -3.85 8.77
N ILE A 13 6.00 -5.09 9.17
CA ILE A 13 7.35 -5.62 9.33
C ILE A 13 7.50 -6.77 8.34
N PRO A 14 8.47 -6.73 7.41
CA PRO A 14 8.63 -7.77 6.39
C PRO A 14 8.73 -9.17 6.98
N GLN A 15 8.07 -10.10 6.34
CA GLN A 15 8.07 -11.51 6.74
C GLN A 15 9.49 -12.10 6.75
N THR A 16 10.33 -11.69 5.78
CA THR A 16 11.75 -12.06 5.70
C THR A 16 12.55 -11.57 6.89
N TYR A 17 12.22 -10.39 7.44
CA TYR A 17 12.82 -9.87 8.67
C TYR A 17 12.34 -10.66 9.88
N LEU A 18 11.03 -10.86 10.02
CA LEU A 18 10.43 -11.61 11.12
C LEU A 18 10.93 -13.06 11.20
N SER A 19 11.19 -13.69 10.05
CA SER A 19 11.70 -15.06 10.00
C SER A 19 13.05 -15.25 10.69
N ALA A 20 13.80 -14.16 10.84
CA ALA A 20 15.06 -14.18 11.60
C ALA A 20 14.89 -14.49 13.10
N TRP A 21 13.73 -14.19 13.63
CA TRP A 21 13.37 -14.32 15.04
C TRP A 21 12.49 -15.56 15.29
N GLY A 22 12.12 -16.25 14.22
CA GLY A 22 11.34 -17.47 14.27
C GLY A 22 12.20 -18.68 14.65
N ASN A 23 11.52 -19.72 15.17
CA ASN A 23 12.14 -21.03 15.31
C ASN A 23 12.28 -21.75 13.96
N SER A 24 12.82 -22.95 13.95
CA SER A 24 13.01 -23.77 12.73
C SER A 24 11.72 -24.10 11.98
N SER A 25 10.55 -23.94 12.59
CA SER A 25 9.24 -24.11 11.97
C SER A 25 8.62 -22.78 11.47
N GLY A 26 9.35 -21.67 11.51
CA GLY A 26 8.84 -20.36 11.10
C GLY A 26 7.85 -19.72 12.09
N THR A 27 7.84 -20.19 13.35
CA THR A 27 6.93 -19.71 14.38
C THR A 27 7.64 -18.72 15.30
N LEU A 28 6.99 -17.57 15.53
CA LEU A 28 7.42 -16.52 16.45
C LEU A 28 6.76 -16.73 17.83
N LYS A 29 7.51 -16.44 18.89
CA LYS A 29 6.95 -16.26 20.23
C LYS A 29 6.63 -14.76 20.40
N ILE A 30 5.36 -14.45 20.58
CA ILE A 30 4.85 -13.08 20.69
C ILE A 30 4.34 -12.85 22.09
N GLU A 31 4.68 -11.70 22.66
CA GLU A 31 4.10 -11.21 23.90
C GLU A 31 3.24 -9.98 23.62
N TRP A 32 1.98 -10.04 24.03
CA TRP A 32 1.04 -8.92 23.93
C TRP A 32 1.27 -7.96 25.10
N LEU A 33 1.79 -6.78 24.82
CA LEU A 33 2.13 -5.80 25.86
C LEU A 33 0.93 -5.36 26.68
N GLU A 34 -0.28 -5.38 26.12
CA GLU A 34 -1.51 -4.97 26.79
C GLU A 34 -1.89 -5.89 27.96
N ASN A 35 -1.57 -7.15 27.90
CA ASN A 35 -2.06 -8.15 28.88
C ASN A 35 -1.01 -9.20 29.27
N GLY A 36 0.23 -9.09 28.76
CA GLY A 36 1.32 -10.05 29.01
C GLY A 36 1.09 -11.45 28.46
N LYS A 37 0.08 -11.63 27.60
CA LYS A 37 -0.20 -12.95 26.99
C LYS A 37 0.91 -13.32 26.02
N ILE A 38 1.43 -14.52 26.21
CA ILE A 38 2.42 -15.12 25.31
C ILE A 38 1.76 -16.17 24.44
N GLU A 39 1.97 -16.09 23.13
CA GLU A 39 1.50 -17.10 22.19
C GLU A 39 2.48 -17.30 21.03
N ASN A 40 2.36 -18.44 20.36
CA ASN A 40 3.13 -18.74 19.16
C ASN A 40 2.29 -18.41 17.92
N ARG A 41 2.86 -17.66 16.98
CA ARG A 41 2.24 -17.26 15.72
C ARG A 41 3.17 -17.48 14.54
N ASN A 42 2.61 -17.82 13.39
CA ASN A 42 3.38 -17.84 12.15
C ASN A 42 3.71 -16.41 11.70
N THR A 43 4.84 -16.26 11.03
CA THR A 43 5.30 -14.95 10.52
C THR A 43 4.31 -14.31 9.55
N ASP A 44 3.55 -15.10 8.82
CA ASP A 44 2.51 -14.65 7.87
C ASP A 44 1.26 -14.07 8.53
N SER A 45 1.08 -14.29 9.82
CA SER A 45 -0.12 -13.89 10.56
C SER A 45 0.12 -12.78 11.59
N VAL A 46 1.29 -12.14 11.55
CA VAL A 46 1.68 -11.10 12.51
C VAL A 46 2.18 -9.84 11.82
N ALA A 47 2.09 -8.72 12.54
CA ALA A 47 2.61 -7.43 12.12
C ALA A 47 2.14 -6.99 10.73
N GLY A 48 0.85 -7.18 10.42
CA GLY A 48 0.29 -6.73 9.16
C GLY A 48 -1.17 -6.34 9.28
N ILE A 49 -1.62 -5.58 8.29
CA ILE A 49 -2.99 -5.04 8.18
C ILE A 49 -3.48 -5.28 6.76
N ASN A 50 -4.73 -5.71 6.62
CA ASN A 50 -5.33 -5.93 5.29
C ASN A 50 -5.39 -4.61 4.50
N HIS A 51 -4.85 -4.64 3.27
CA HIS A 51 -4.90 -3.53 2.32
C HIS A 51 -4.30 -2.19 2.80
N TYR A 52 -3.42 -2.20 3.80
CA TYR A 52 -2.90 -0.98 4.42
C TYR A 52 -2.15 -0.06 3.44
N HIS A 53 -1.35 -0.64 2.56
CA HIS A 53 -0.58 0.09 1.54
C HIS A 53 -1.20 -0.01 0.14
N SER A 54 -2.47 -0.40 0.02
CA SER A 54 -3.12 -0.45 -1.29
C SER A 54 -3.47 0.94 -1.78
N ILE A 55 -3.22 1.20 -3.06
CA ILE A 55 -3.74 2.37 -3.75
C ILE A 55 -5.23 2.13 -4.03
N ILE A 56 -6.06 3.10 -3.72
CA ILE A 56 -7.52 3.07 -3.91
C ILE A 56 -8.00 4.28 -4.69
N ALA A 57 -9.19 4.19 -5.27
CA ALA A 57 -9.81 5.31 -5.98
C ALA A 57 -9.99 6.53 -5.04
N GLY A 58 -9.74 7.71 -5.57
CA GLY A 58 -9.79 8.98 -4.84
C GLY A 58 -8.46 9.44 -4.25
N MET A 59 -7.41 8.59 -4.27
CA MET A 59 -6.08 9.03 -3.84
C MET A 59 -5.46 9.97 -4.89
N PRO A 60 -4.80 11.07 -4.47
CA PRO A 60 -4.34 12.12 -5.38
C PRO A 60 -3.15 11.73 -6.25
N PHE A 61 -2.40 10.70 -5.85
CA PHE A 61 -1.21 10.23 -6.56
C PHE A 61 -1.48 9.07 -7.51
N CYS A 62 -2.76 8.73 -7.78
CA CYS A 62 -3.12 7.72 -8.77
C CYS A 62 -2.64 8.13 -10.16
N THR A 63 -2.01 7.21 -10.87
CA THR A 63 -1.63 7.38 -12.27
C THR A 63 -2.86 7.25 -13.18
N LYS A 64 -2.69 7.59 -14.48
CA LYS A 64 -3.75 7.37 -15.48
C LYS A 64 -4.13 5.90 -15.57
N ASP A 65 -3.16 5.00 -15.52
CA ASP A 65 -3.39 3.55 -15.60
C ASP A 65 -4.19 3.05 -14.38
N ASP A 66 -3.86 3.55 -13.17
CA ASP A 66 -4.62 3.23 -11.95
C ASP A 66 -6.06 3.66 -12.08
N THR A 67 -6.28 4.91 -12.51
CA THR A 67 -7.64 5.47 -12.62
C THR A 67 -8.45 4.81 -13.74
N ASP A 68 -7.83 4.45 -14.85
CA ASP A 68 -8.47 3.66 -15.89
C ASP A 68 -8.91 2.29 -15.38
N HIS A 69 -8.11 1.68 -14.52
CA HIS A 69 -8.45 0.41 -13.88
C HIS A 69 -9.60 0.57 -12.88
N PHE A 70 -9.57 1.58 -12.01
CA PHE A 70 -10.65 1.83 -11.05
C PHE A 70 -12.00 2.10 -11.71
N PHE A 71 -12.01 2.92 -12.77
CA PHE A 71 -13.24 3.38 -13.40
C PHE A 71 -13.61 2.59 -14.67
N ALA A 72 -12.98 1.45 -14.94
CA ALA A 72 -13.29 0.59 -16.08
C ALA A 72 -14.78 0.18 -16.14
N CYS A 73 -15.40 -0.03 -14.98
CA CYS A 73 -16.84 -0.35 -14.89
C CYS A 73 -17.75 0.78 -15.36
N LEU A 74 -17.22 2.01 -15.51
CA LEU A 74 -17.97 3.18 -15.96
C LEU A 74 -17.85 3.45 -17.47
N CYS A 75 -17.08 2.67 -18.23
CA CYS A 75 -16.77 2.92 -19.64
C CYS A 75 -18.01 3.03 -20.57
N ASN A 76 -19.13 2.43 -20.17
CA ASN A 76 -20.40 2.44 -20.94
C ASN A 76 -21.48 3.35 -20.32
N TYR A 77 -21.06 4.31 -19.49
CA TYR A 77 -21.97 5.23 -18.83
C TYR A 77 -21.57 6.68 -19.07
N SER A 78 -22.55 7.56 -19.17
CA SER A 78 -22.34 9.00 -19.08
C SER A 78 -22.32 9.40 -17.61
N VAL A 79 -21.20 9.96 -17.16
CA VAL A 79 -20.99 10.42 -15.78
C VAL A 79 -20.94 11.94 -15.77
N THR A 80 -21.73 12.58 -14.91
CA THR A 80 -21.72 14.03 -14.75
C THR A 80 -21.67 14.40 -13.27
N TYR A 81 -20.94 15.46 -12.96
CA TYR A 81 -20.88 16.09 -11.65
C TYR A 81 -20.97 17.60 -11.81
N ASP A 82 -21.78 18.27 -11.01
CA ASP A 82 -22.03 19.73 -11.03
C ASP A 82 -22.38 20.25 -12.45
N GLY A 83 -23.07 19.45 -13.24
CA GLY A 83 -23.48 19.79 -14.62
C GLY A 83 -22.43 19.54 -15.69
N GLU A 84 -21.19 19.23 -15.33
CA GLU A 84 -20.08 18.93 -16.23
C GLU A 84 -19.94 17.41 -16.47
N ILE A 85 -19.53 17.03 -17.68
CA ILE A 85 -19.29 15.63 -18.04
C ILE A 85 -17.88 15.24 -17.57
N LEU A 86 -17.81 14.22 -16.71
CA LEU A 86 -16.53 13.60 -16.33
C LEU A 86 -16.15 12.55 -17.40
N SER A 87 -15.36 12.95 -18.38
CA SER A 87 -14.94 12.08 -19.49
C SER A 87 -13.57 11.42 -19.25
N ASP A 88 -12.75 12.00 -18.38
CA ASP A 88 -11.43 11.51 -18.01
C ASP A 88 -11.46 10.82 -16.65
N THR A 89 -10.82 9.67 -16.55
CA THR A 89 -10.73 8.89 -15.32
C THR A 89 -9.89 9.59 -14.24
N LEU A 90 -8.92 10.45 -14.59
CA LEU A 90 -8.21 11.31 -13.63
C LEU A 90 -9.17 12.33 -12.99
N GLU A 91 -10.07 12.94 -13.79
CA GLU A 91 -11.11 13.81 -13.24
C GLU A 91 -12.09 13.04 -12.37
N MET A 92 -12.51 11.84 -12.79
CA MET A 92 -13.33 10.97 -11.96
C MET A 92 -12.64 10.68 -10.61
N ASN A 93 -11.36 10.39 -10.64
CA ASN A 93 -10.57 10.15 -9.43
C ASN A 93 -10.52 11.38 -8.51
N LYS A 94 -10.29 12.56 -9.08
CA LYS A 94 -10.27 13.83 -8.34
C LYS A 94 -11.58 14.08 -7.58
N TYR A 95 -12.72 13.76 -8.20
CA TYR A 95 -14.05 13.98 -7.61
C TYR A 95 -14.64 12.72 -6.97
N TYR A 96 -13.85 11.66 -6.76
CA TYR A 96 -14.37 10.40 -6.22
C TYR A 96 -14.92 10.53 -4.81
N GLY A 97 -14.35 11.41 -3.97
CA GLY A 97 -14.86 11.69 -2.62
C GLY A 97 -16.34 12.09 -2.60
N VAL A 98 -16.81 12.76 -3.64
CA VAL A 98 -18.22 13.18 -3.83
C VAL A 98 -19.02 12.30 -4.80
N PHE A 99 -18.61 11.03 -4.98
CA PHE A 99 -19.27 10.08 -5.89
C PHE A 99 -20.80 9.99 -5.72
N ASN A 100 -21.28 10.19 -4.50
CA ASN A 100 -22.73 10.17 -4.23
C ASN A 100 -23.50 11.30 -4.93
N GLU A 101 -22.82 12.38 -5.33
CA GLU A 101 -23.39 13.53 -6.03
C GLU A 101 -23.38 13.35 -7.56
N TRP A 102 -22.57 12.40 -8.07
CA TRP A 102 -22.52 12.14 -9.50
C TRP A 102 -23.87 11.70 -10.05
N SER A 103 -24.18 12.08 -11.30
CA SER A 103 -25.28 11.50 -12.08
C SER A 103 -24.69 10.51 -13.08
N ILE A 104 -25.09 9.24 -12.98
CA ILE A 104 -24.61 8.16 -13.85
C ILE A 104 -25.79 7.63 -14.65
N LYS A 105 -25.68 7.66 -15.97
CA LYS A 105 -26.74 7.26 -16.91
C LYS A 105 -26.20 6.32 -17.98
N ARG A 106 -27.04 5.42 -18.45
CA ARG A 106 -26.79 4.62 -19.66
C ARG A 106 -26.93 5.47 -20.91
N ASP A 107 -26.52 4.94 -22.05
CA ASP A 107 -26.67 5.60 -23.36
C ASP A 107 -28.14 5.92 -23.70
N ASP A 108 -29.08 5.13 -23.19
CA ASP A 108 -30.54 5.37 -23.33
C ASP A 108 -31.07 6.45 -22.37
N GLY A 109 -30.21 7.07 -21.56
CA GLY A 109 -30.56 8.10 -20.59
C GLY A 109 -31.11 7.58 -19.28
N THR A 110 -31.24 6.26 -19.08
CA THR A 110 -31.75 5.69 -17.83
C THR A 110 -30.71 5.81 -16.72
N ALA A 111 -31.16 6.23 -15.52
CA ALA A 111 -30.30 6.32 -14.34
C ALA A 111 -29.89 4.94 -13.84
N VAL A 112 -28.69 4.85 -13.29
CA VAL A 112 -28.08 3.61 -12.78
C VAL A 112 -28.07 3.60 -11.26
N ARG A 113 -28.13 2.39 -10.68
CA ARG A 113 -27.99 2.20 -9.25
C ARG A 113 -26.52 2.37 -8.84
N LYS A 114 -26.14 3.55 -8.36
CA LYS A 114 -24.76 3.94 -8.02
C LYS A 114 -24.08 3.02 -7.00
N ARG A 115 -24.84 2.48 -6.03
CA ARG A 115 -24.27 1.66 -4.95
C ARG A 115 -23.46 0.46 -5.43
N SER A 116 -23.93 -0.22 -6.49
CA SER A 116 -23.19 -1.38 -7.04
C SER A 116 -21.90 -0.98 -7.73
N LEU A 117 -21.95 0.12 -8.49
CA LEU A 117 -20.75 0.66 -9.16
C LEU A 117 -19.72 1.14 -8.14
N LYS A 118 -20.17 1.87 -7.10
CA LYS A 118 -19.27 2.27 -6.02
C LYS A 118 -18.62 1.08 -5.33
N ALA A 119 -19.40 0.05 -5.02
CA ALA A 119 -18.85 -1.16 -4.38
C ALA A 119 -17.85 -1.89 -5.29
N GLU A 120 -18.06 -1.89 -6.61
CA GLU A 120 -17.12 -2.45 -7.57
C GLU A 120 -15.81 -1.65 -7.59
N ILE A 121 -15.87 -0.32 -7.69
CA ILE A 121 -14.70 0.56 -7.63
C ILE A 121 -13.98 0.40 -6.30
N ASP A 122 -14.69 0.47 -5.17
CA ASP A 122 -14.11 0.32 -3.81
C ASP A 122 -13.47 -1.06 -3.60
N SER A 123 -13.85 -2.08 -4.38
CA SER A 123 -13.28 -3.42 -4.27
C SER A 123 -11.89 -3.55 -4.91
N ILE A 124 -11.54 -2.65 -5.83
CA ILE A 124 -10.26 -2.65 -6.51
C ILE A 124 -9.19 -2.11 -5.57
N LYS A 125 -8.08 -2.86 -5.41
CA LYS A 125 -6.95 -2.54 -4.55
C LYS A 125 -5.67 -2.79 -5.33
N ILE A 126 -4.93 -1.73 -5.64
CA ILE A 126 -3.65 -1.84 -6.35
C ILE A 126 -2.53 -1.97 -5.32
N GLN A 127 -1.62 -2.92 -5.54
CA GLN A 127 -0.61 -3.33 -4.54
C GLN A 127 0.82 -3.01 -4.97
N ASP A 128 1.01 -2.10 -5.90
CA ASP A 128 2.31 -1.75 -6.47
C ASP A 128 3.35 -1.36 -5.41
N ILE A 129 2.92 -0.73 -4.32
CA ILE A 129 3.80 -0.35 -3.19
C ILE A 129 4.39 -1.61 -2.54
N GLU A 130 3.56 -2.61 -2.23
CA GLU A 130 4.01 -3.85 -1.59
C GLU A 130 4.91 -4.67 -2.53
N ASP A 131 4.53 -4.77 -3.81
CA ASP A 131 5.31 -5.50 -4.83
C ASP A 131 6.69 -4.87 -5.02
N ASN A 132 6.76 -3.54 -5.09
CA ASN A 132 8.02 -2.81 -5.21
C ASN A 132 8.90 -2.96 -3.95
N TRP A 133 8.33 -2.86 -2.77
CA TRP A 133 9.10 -3.02 -1.52
C TRP A 133 9.67 -4.42 -1.38
N SER A 134 8.86 -5.43 -1.66
CA SER A 134 9.30 -6.81 -1.65
C SER A 134 10.45 -7.05 -2.64
N ALA A 135 10.32 -6.58 -3.88
CA ALA A 135 11.34 -6.75 -4.90
C ALA A 135 12.64 -5.98 -4.61
N GLN A 136 12.54 -4.75 -4.11
CA GLN A 136 13.71 -3.88 -3.93
C GLN A 136 14.45 -4.15 -2.61
N TYR A 137 13.74 -4.43 -1.53
CA TYR A 137 14.31 -4.47 -0.19
C TYR A 137 14.24 -5.85 0.44
N GLU A 138 13.08 -6.47 0.50
CA GLU A 138 12.89 -7.67 1.32
C GLU A 138 13.63 -8.89 0.79
N ASN A 139 13.70 -9.07 -0.52
CA ASN A 139 14.35 -10.23 -1.14
C ASN A 139 15.86 -10.29 -0.91
N LYS A 140 16.50 -9.14 -0.62
CA LYS A 140 17.94 -9.06 -0.34
C LYS A 140 18.28 -9.28 1.13
N TRP A 141 17.30 -9.09 2.01
CA TRP A 141 17.52 -9.14 3.46
C TRP A 141 18.20 -10.42 3.94
N PRO A 142 17.82 -11.64 3.53
CA PRO A 142 18.44 -12.86 4.00
C PRO A 142 19.96 -12.92 3.76
N SER A 143 20.41 -12.44 2.57
CA SER A 143 21.84 -12.44 2.24
C SER A 143 22.61 -11.38 3.05
N VAL A 144 22.04 -10.21 3.23
CA VAL A 144 22.65 -9.12 4.01
C VAL A 144 22.70 -9.50 5.48
N ARG A 145 21.66 -10.12 6.02
CA ARG A 145 21.66 -10.67 7.38
C ARG A 145 22.78 -11.67 7.58
N SER A 146 22.93 -12.64 6.68
CA SER A 146 24.00 -13.64 6.76
C SER A 146 25.39 -13.00 6.74
N MET A 147 25.58 -11.97 5.94
CA MET A 147 26.84 -11.21 5.91
C MET A 147 27.09 -10.50 7.24
N ILE A 148 26.09 -9.89 7.85
CA ILE A 148 26.20 -9.24 9.17
C ILE A 148 26.60 -10.28 10.24
N GLU A 149 25.91 -11.42 10.27
CA GLU A 149 26.22 -12.52 11.21
C GLU A 149 27.69 -12.97 11.05
N GLN A 150 28.14 -13.22 9.81
CA GLN A 150 29.54 -13.59 9.54
C GLN A 150 30.55 -12.49 9.97
N THR A 151 30.21 -11.21 9.75
CA THR A 151 31.04 -10.08 10.15
C THR A 151 31.20 -10.03 11.68
N VAL A 152 30.11 -10.22 12.40
CA VAL A 152 30.10 -10.27 13.87
C VAL A 152 30.89 -11.47 14.37
N ASP A 153 30.68 -12.65 13.82
CA ASP A 153 31.36 -13.88 14.20
C ASP A 153 32.89 -13.80 13.95
N ALA A 154 33.28 -13.08 12.90
CA ALA A 154 34.70 -12.81 12.60
C ALA A 154 35.32 -11.69 13.48
N GLY A 155 34.55 -11.07 14.37
CA GLY A 155 35.00 -9.98 15.23
C GLY A 155 35.33 -8.68 14.48
N LEU A 156 34.78 -8.50 13.26
CA LEU A 156 34.97 -7.29 12.48
C LEU A 156 34.01 -6.18 12.94
N SER A 157 34.48 -4.93 12.90
CA SER A 157 33.73 -3.76 13.38
C SER A 157 33.07 -2.95 12.25
N SER A 158 33.18 -3.39 10.99
CA SER A 158 32.62 -2.67 9.83
C SER A 158 32.04 -3.63 8.81
N VAL A 159 30.96 -3.21 8.20
CA VAL A 159 30.33 -3.87 7.04
C VAL A 159 30.77 -3.20 5.74
N PRO A 160 30.79 -3.92 4.60
CA PRO A 160 31.07 -3.33 3.29
C PRO A 160 30.13 -2.16 2.96
N GLN A 161 30.62 -1.16 2.22
CA GLN A 161 29.86 0.07 1.93
C GLN A 161 28.55 -0.19 1.17
N PHE A 162 28.53 -1.19 0.30
CA PHE A 162 27.33 -1.54 -0.48
C PHE A 162 26.20 -2.03 0.44
N GLU A 163 26.51 -2.91 1.37
CA GLU A 163 25.57 -3.46 2.34
C GLU A 163 25.11 -2.40 3.33
N PHE A 164 25.97 -1.47 3.71
CA PHE A 164 25.59 -0.34 4.55
C PHE A 164 24.52 0.53 3.86
N ARG A 165 24.68 0.85 2.57
CA ARG A 165 23.69 1.60 1.82
C ARG A 165 22.35 0.87 1.79
N TYR A 166 22.37 -0.43 1.48
CA TYR A 166 21.16 -1.25 1.49
C TYR A 166 20.49 -1.26 2.86
N LEU A 167 21.27 -1.38 3.96
CA LEU A 167 20.72 -1.34 5.32
C LEU A 167 20.01 -0.03 5.61
N MET A 168 20.59 1.10 5.21
CA MET A 168 19.94 2.41 5.38
C MET A 168 18.63 2.49 4.60
N GLU A 169 18.63 2.06 3.35
CA GLU A 169 17.42 2.02 2.53
C GLU A 169 16.35 1.08 3.12
N PHE A 170 16.75 -0.10 3.57
CA PHE A 170 15.87 -1.09 4.18
C PHE A 170 15.24 -0.58 5.48
N PHE A 171 16.03 -0.01 6.40
CA PHE A 171 15.50 0.53 7.65
C PHE A 171 14.62 1.76 7.43
N THR A 172 14.96 2.60 6.46
CA THR A 172 14.09 3.72 6.07
C THR A 172 12.74 3.20 5.54
N ALA A 173 12.76 2.17 4.68
CA ALA A 173 11.53 1.56 4.18
C ALA A 173 10.70 0.92 5.31
N LEU A 174 11.34 0.30 6.31
CA LEU A 174 10.66 -0.23 7.51
C LEU A 174 9.96 0.87 8.31
N ASP A 175 10.65 2.00 8.50
CA ASP A 175 10.10 3.14 9.24
C ASP A 175 8.86 3.69 8.54
N TRP A 176 8.94 3.93 7.22
CA TRP A 176 7.82 4.41 6.41
C TRP A 176 6.63 3.43 6.34
N ARG A 177 6.85 2.13 6.51
CA ARG A 177 5.76 1.13 6.59
C ARG A 177 5.04 1.14 7.93
N SER A 178 5.61 1.77 8.95
CA SER A 178 5.04 1.74 10.30
C SER A 178 3.78 2.61 10.40
N ILE A 179 2.86 2.20 11.28
CA ILE A 179 1.68 3.01 11.60
C ILE A 179 2.08 4.37 12.19
N LEU A 180 3.23 4.43 12.86
CA LEU A 180 3.73 5.66 13.50
C LEU A 180 4.08 6.73 12.47
N SER A 181 4.58 6.34 11.30
CA SER A 181 4.94 7.28 10.22
C SER A 181 3.73 7.70 9.36
N ASN A 182 2.55 7.11 9.57
CA ASN A 182 1.39 7.36 8.71
C ASN A 182 0.91 8.82 8.76
N SER A 183 0.89 9.45 9.94
CA SER A 183 0.50 10.87 10.08
C SER A 183 1.49 11.79 9.38
N GLU A 184 2.78 11.54 9.54
CA GLU A 184 3.84 12.31 8.88
C GLU A 184 3.80 12.16 7.36
N PHE A 185 3.51 10.94 6.88
CA PHE A 185 3.34 10.68 5.45
C PHE A 185 2.13 11.44 4.87
N VAL A 186 0.99 11.43 5.58
CA VAL A 186 -0.20 12.19 5.19
C VAL A 186 0.10 13.69 5.17
N ASP A 187 0.83 14.22 6.15
CA ASP A 187 1.21 15.62 6.20
C ASP A 187 2.13 16.02 5.03
N VAL A 188 3.12 15.18 4.70
CA VAL A 188 4.00 15.38 3.54
C VAL A 188 3.22 15.31 2.23
N LEU A 189 2.31 14.33 2.08
CA LEU A 189 1.45 14.25 0.90
C LEU A 189 0.54 15.47 0.77
N ASN A 190 -0.07 15.89 1.85
CA ASN A 190 -0.91 17.10 1.86
C ASN A 190 -0.10 18.34 1.46
N TRP A 191 1.12 18.49 1.97
CA TRP A 191 2.01 19.58 1.57
C TRP A 191 2.36 19.53 0.08
N ILE A 192 2.74 18.35 -0.45
CA ILE A 192 3.02 18.18 -1.88
C ILE A 192 1.79 18.53 -2.72
N CYS A 193 0.63 17.99 -2.36
CA CYS A 193 -0.60 18.19 -3.11
C CYS A 193 -1.05 19.66 -3.08
N ASN A 194 -1.05 20.29 -1.90
CA ASN A 194 -1.56 21.67 -1.74
C ASN A 194 -0.55 22.72 -2.20
N ASP A 195 0.69 22.64 -1.69
CA ASP A 195 1.67 23.71 -1.86
C ASP A 195 2.48 23.59 -3.16
N ILE A 196 2.70 22.37 -3.64
CA ILE A 196 3.46 22.13 -4.87
C ILE A 196 2.54 21.93 -6.08
N MET A 197 1.48 21.14 -5.94
CA MET A 197 0.60 20.75 -7.06
C MET A 197 -0.67 21.61 -7.15
N GLY A 198 -0.98 22.43 -6.15
CA GLY A 198 -2.18 23.29 -6.13
C GLY A 198 -3.49 22.51 -6.07
N LEU A 199 -3.48 21.29 -5.53
CA LEU A 199 -4.66 20.46 -5.33
C LEU A 199 -5.29 20.78 -3.96
N ASP A 200 -6.62 20.68 -3.86
CA ASP A 200 -7.31 20.89 -2.59
C ASP A 200 -6.95 19.82 -1.55
N LYS A 201 -7.05 20.19 -0.27
CA LYS A 201 -6.73 19.28 0.85
C LYS A 201 -7.51 17.98 0.76
N ILE A 202 -6.79 16.90 1.00
CA ILE A 202 -7.36 15.57 1.24
C ILE A 202 -7.75 15.54 2.72
N ASP A 203 -9.05 15.44 2.99
CA ASP A 203 -9.58 15.20 4.32
C ASP A 203 -9.50 13.72 4.69
#